data_71a3a5cce4de9547d98cbe7f3c5f0d4b
#
_entry.id   71a3a5cce4de9547d98cbe7f3c5f0d4b
#
_cell.length_a   1.000
_cell.length_b   1.000
_cell.length_c   1.000
_cell.angle_alpha   90.00
_cell.angle_beta   90.00
_cell.angle_gamma   90.00
#
_symmetry.space_group_name_H-M   'P 1'
#
loop_
_entity.id
_entity.type
_entity.pdbx_description
1 polymer ?
#
loop_
_entity_poly.entity_id
_entity_poly.type
_entity_poly.pdbx_seq_one_letter_code
_entity_poly.pdbx_strand_id
1 'polypeptide(L)'
;MAMLMMLLFVPLIASAQFKDLDVAMGNLTRGFGSGDVQAIVTGIGASDQVQLQFPGLINESGFFGRDQVAYLLDGLFNKAKPVSFEQLSARKVSAEGQYHITARWTIQAGGKPAVRDLYIVLRNKDNTWSIVSVRSASQ
;
A
#
# COMPACT_ATOMS: atom_id res chain seq x y z
N MET A 1 -51.76 -12.20 -6.97
CA MET A 1 -51.02 -10.92 -6.84
C MET A 1 -49.60 -11.23 -6.59
N ALA A 2 -48.77 -11.15 -7.62
CA ALA A 2 -47.35 -11.34 -7.49
C ALA A 2 -46.73 -10.03 -7.07
N MET A 3 -46.22 -9.96 -5.85
CA MET A 3 -45.45 -8.83 -5.38
C MET A 3 -44.07 -8.99 -5.92
N LEU A 4 -43.72 -8.20 -6.95
CA LEU A 4 -42.37 -8.16 -7.49
C LEU A 4 -41.50 -7.39 -6.50
N MET A 5 -40.80 -8.11 -5.66
CA MET A 5 -39.77 -7.54 -4.79
C MET A 5 -38.54 -7.29 -5.65
N MET A 6 -38.45 -6.06 -6.15
CA MET A 6 -37.26 -5.62 -6.86
C MET A 6 -36.15 -5.46 -5.83
N LEU A 7 -35.30 -6.48 -5.70
CA LEU A 7 -34.06 -6.36 -4.99
C LEU A 7 -33.17 -5.40 -5.78
N LEU A 8 -33.17 -4.16 -5.34
CA LEU A 8 -32.14 -3.22 -5.78
C LEU A 8 -30.80 -3.70 -5.24
N PHE A 9 -30.10 -4.43 -6.07
CA PHE A 9 -28.71 -4.71 -5.84
C PHE A 9 -27.96 -3.41 -6.08
N VAL A 10 -27.73 -2.63 -5.02
CA VAL A 10 -26.76 -1.56 -5.07
C VAL A 10 -25.39 -2.25 -5.04
N PRO A 11 -24.62 -2.20 -6.13
CA PRO A 11 -23.25 -2.69 -6.04
C PRO A 11 -22.57 -1.86 -4.96
N LEU A 12 -22.20 -2.50 -3.88
CA LEU A 12 -21.23 -1.95 -2.96
C LEU A 12 -19.96 -1.77 -3.78
N ILE A 13 -19.77 -0.56 -4.28
CA ILE A 13 -18.45 -0.14 -4.76
C ILE A 13 -17.60 -0.15 -3.51
N ALA A 14 -16.89 -1.26 -3.31
CA ALA A 14 -15.91 -1.33 -2.27
C ALA A 14 -14.94 -0.18 -2.51
N SER A 15 -15.03 0.85 -1.67
CA SER A 15 -14.10 1.95 -1.68
C SER A 15 -12.72 1.33 -1.48
N ALA A 16 -11.84 1.44 -2.49
CA ALA A 16 -10.47 0.95 -2.47
C ALA A 16 -9.62 1.87 -1.61
N GLN A 17 -9.96 1.98 -0.34
CA GLN A 17 -9.27 2.83 0.63
C GLN A 17 -9.36 2.15 1.99
N PHE A 18 -8.37 2.42 2.80
CA PHE A 18 -8.38 1.88 4.15
C PHE A 18 -9.39 2.62 5.01
N LYS A 19 -10.24 1.87 5.68
CA LYS A 19 -11.32 2.40 6.51
C LYS A 19 -10.78 3.18 7.71
N ASP A 20 -9.72 2.69 8.33
CA ASP A 20 -9.06 3.34 9.45
C ASP A 20 -7.56 2.99 9.45
N LEU A 21 -6.81 3.58 10.39
CA LEU A 21 -5.37 3.36 10.47
C LEU A 21 -5.00 1.93 10.86
N ASP A 22 -5.78 1.27 11.69
CA ASP A 22 -5.51 -0.13 12.07
C ASP A 22 -5.65 -1.05 10.86
N VAL A 23 -6.69 -0.84 10.06
CA VAL A 23 -6.88 -1.57 8.80
C VAL A 23 -5.72 -1.26 7.85
N ALA A 24 -5.33 0.00 7.73
CA ALA A 24 -4.21 0.40 6.90
C ALA A 24 -2.92 -0.31 7.30
N MET A 25 -2.59 -0.31 8.59
CA MET A 25 -1.37 -0.95 9.10
C MET A 25 -1.40 -2.46 8.91
N GLY A 26 -2.56 -3.09 9.12
CA GLY A 26 -2.74 -4.52 8.87
C GLY A 26 -2.51 -4.89 7.40
N ASN A 27 -3.03 -4.09 6.49
CA ASN A 27 -2.85 -4.30 5.05
C ASN A 27 -1.40 -4.07 4.61
N LEU A 28 -0.75 -3.02 5.11
CA LEU A 28 0.66 -2.76 4.82
C LEU A 28 1.56 -3.88 5.35
N THR A 29 1.28 -4.37 6.54
CA THR A 29 2.04 -5.47 7.14
C THR A 29 1.89 -6.75 6.32
N ARG A 30 0.68 -7.11 5.89
CA ARG A 30 0.48 -8.27 5.01
C ARG A 30 1.14 -8.06 3.65
N GLY A 31 1.00 -6.87 3.10
CA GLY A 31 1.53 -6.56 1.79
C GLY A 31 3.05 -6.63 1.75
N PHE A 32 3.71 -5.85 2.57
CA PHE A 32 5.18 -5.79 2.59
C PHE A 32 5.82 -6.91 3.43
N GLY A 33 5.09 -7.49 4.36
CA GLY A 33 5.61 -8.57 5.19
C GLY A 33 5.51 -9.95 4.56
N SER A 34 4.50 -10.19 3.75
CA SER A 34 4.25 -11.51 3.13
C SER A 34 4.07 -11.47 1.62
N GLY A 35 4.18 -10.31 0.99
CA GLY A 35 4.08 -10.20 -0.46
C GLY A 35 2.65 -10.19 -1.00
N ASP A 36 1.68 -9.81 -0.19
CA ASP A 36 0.28 -9.68 -0.62
C ASP A 36 0.06 -8.34 -1.31
N VAL A 37 0.21 -8.31 -2.63
CA VAL A 37 0.06 -7.10 -3.44
C VAL A 37 -1.33 -6.50 -3.31
N GLN A 38 -2.37 -7.34 -3.25
CA GLN A 38 -3.76 -6.86 -3.14
C GLN A 38 -4.00 -6.13 -1.82
N ALA A 39 -3.34 -6.52 -0.75
CA ALA A 39 -3.45 -5.84 0.52
C ALA A 39 -2.93 -4.39 0.44
N ILE A 40 -1.94 -4.14 -0.40
CA ILE A 40 -1.39 -2.79 -0.61
C ILE A 40 -2.28 -1.99 -1.55
N VAL A 41 -2.65 -2.54 -2.71
CA VAL A 41 -3.40 -1.80 -3.72
C VAL A 41 -4.84 -1.49 -3.30
N THR A 42 -5.37 -2.21 -2.30
CA THR A 42 -6.63 -1.86 -1.67
C THR A 42 -6.60 -0.44 -1.08
N GLY A 43 -5.44 0.05 -0.67
CA GLY A 43 -5.25 1.41 -0.18
C GLY A 43 -5.07 2.48 -1.25
N ILE A 44 -5.24 2.13 -2.53
CA ILE A 44 -5.08 3.07 -3.63
C ILE A 44 -6.44 3.27 -4.31
N GLY A 45 -6.92 4.51 -4.37
CA GLY A 45 -8.14 4.83 -5.09
C GLY A 45 -8.00 4.58 -6.59
N ALA A 46 -9.11 4.22 -7.25
CA ALA A 46 -9.11 3.85 -8.66
C ALA A 46 -8.57 4.96 -9.59
N SER A 47 -8.73 6.22 -9.19
CA SER A 47 -8.27 7.39 -9.96
C SER A 47 -7.04 8.06 -9.33
N ASP A 48 -6.50 7.50 -8.25
CA ASP A 48 -5.37 8.08 -7.55
C ASP A 48 -4.05 7.58 -8.14
N GLN A 49 -3.01 8.34 -7.89
CA GLN A 49 -1.64 7.97 -8.21
C GLN A 49 -0.80 7.91 -6.95
N VAL A 50 0.14 6.99 -6.91
CA VAL A 50 1.03 6.77 -5.78
C VAL A 50 2.46 6.96 -6.26
N GLN A 51 3.22 7.70 -5.48
CA GLN A 51 4.65 7.83 -5.72
C GLN A 51 5.37 6.59 -5.23
N LEU A 52 6.08 5.91 -6.13
CA LEU A 52 6.92 4.77 -5.79
C LEU A 52 8.38 5.08 -6.09
N GLN A 53 9.25 4.73 -5.14
CA GLN A 53 10.69 4.85 -5.34
C GLN A 53 11.40 3.74 -4.55
N PHE A 54 11.96 2.78 -5.27
CA PHE A 54 12.70 1.64 -4.70
C PHE A 54 14.05 1.53 -5.38
N PRO A 55 15.03 2.38 -5.00
CA PRO A 55 16.34 2.39 -5.66
C PRO A 55 17.00 1.00 -5.62
N GLY A 56 17.50 0.56 -6.76
CA GLY A 56 18.16 -0.73 -6.90
C GLY A 56 17.22 -1.94 -6.94
N LEU A 57 15.92 -1.76 -6.74
CA LEU A 57 14.92 -2.83 -6.77
C LEU A 57 13.95 -2.66 -7.93
N ILE A 58 13.45 -1.46 -8.15
CA ILE A 58 12.61 -1.10 -9.29
C ILE A 58 13.32 0.02 -10.04
N ASN A 59 13.47 -0.15 -11.37
CA ASN A 59 14.13 0.86 -12.19
C ASN A 59 13.27 2.10 -12.40
N GLU A 60 11.96 1.93 -12.44
CA GLU A 60 11.02 3.00 -12.61
C GLU A 60 10.76 3.71 -11.28
N SER A 61 10.79 5.02 -11.29
CA SER A 61 10.35 5.85 -10.18
C SER A 61 9.39 6.91 -10.68
N GLY A 62 8.45 7.32 -9.85
CA GLY A 62 7.48 8.34 -10.22
C GLY A 62 6.10 8.06 -9.65
N PHE A 63 5.09 8.58 -10.33
CA PHE A 63 3.69 8.45 -9.92
C PHE A 63 2.99 7.41 -10.79
N PHE A 64 2.35 6.45 -10.17
CA PHE A 64 1.72 5.33 -10.85
C PHE A 64 0.29 5.14 -10.37
N GLY A 65 -0.59 4.80 -11.28
CA GLY A 65 -1.94 4.38 -10.96
C GLY A 65 -1.97 3.00 -10.31
N ARG A 66 -3.15 2.64 -9.79
CA ARG A 66 -3.35 1.40 -9.04
C ARG A 66 -2.85 0.15 -9.78
N ASP A 67 -3.23 0.00 -11.05
CA ASP A 67 -2.88 -1.21 -11.83
C ASP A 67 -1.37 -1.28 -12.09
N GLN A 68 -0.75 -0.13 -12.33
CA GLN A 68 0.71 -0.06 -12.52
C GLN A 68 1.44 -0.39 -11.22
N VAL A 69 0.94 0.10 -10.08
CA VAL A 69 1.51 -0.23 -8.77
C VAL A 69 1.43 -1.73 -8.53
N ALA A 70 0.27 -2.35 -8.80
CA ALA A 70 0.12 -3.79 -8.66
C ALA A 70 1.14 -4.55 -9.52
N TYR A 71 1.31 -4.14 -10.76
CA TYR A 71 2.29 -4.76 -11.68
C TYR A 71 3.72 -4.61 -11.17
N LEU A 72 4.10 -3.40 -10.73
CA LEU A 72 5.45 -3.12 -10.26
C LEU A 72 5.77 -3.87 -8.96
N LEU A 73 4.82 -3.93 -8.03
CA LEU A 73 5.00 -4.66 -6.77
C LEU A 73 5.06 -6.16 -6.98
N ASP A 74 4.26 -6.68 -7.90
CA ASP A 74 4.31 -8.10 -8.26
C ASP A 74 5.70 -8.49 -8.77
N GLY A 75 6.26 -7.70 -9.67
CA GLY A 75 7.62 -7.89 -10.16
C GLY A 75 8.66 -7.75 -9.06
N LEU A 76 8.50 -6.76 -8.18
CA LEU A 76 9.40 -6.54 -7.05
C LEU A 76 9.43 -7.73 -6.10
N PHE A 77 8.26 -8.23 -5.70
CA PHE A 77 8.18 -9.31 -4.72
C PHE A 77 8.62 -10.66 -5.28
N ASN A 78 8.65 -10.80 -6.60
CA ASN A 78 9.27 -11.97 -7.24
C ASN A 78 10.81 -11.93 -7.19
N LYS A 79 11.40 -10.75 -7.25
CA LYS A 79 12.86 -10.57 -7.18
C LYS A 79 13.36 -10.46 -5.75
N ALA A 80 12.60 -9.79 -4.91
CA ALA A 80 12.92 -9.52 -3.52
C ALA A 80 11.77 -10.03 -2.66
N LYS A 81 11.87 -11.27 -2.21
CA LYS A 81 10.80 -11.91 -1.45
C LYS A 81 10.66 -11.27 -0.08
N PRO A 82 9.48 -10.74 0.26
CA PRO A 82 9.26 -10.19 1.59
C PRO A 82 9.41 -11.26 2.68
N VAL A 83 10.09 -10.88 3.76
CA VAL A 83 10.28 -11.73 4.94
C VAL A 83 9.54 -11.14 6.12
N SER A 84 9.73 -9.83 6.38
CA SER A 84 9.08 -9.18 7.50
C SER A 84 8.90 -7.68 7.25
N PHE A 85 7.93 -7.12 7.91
CA PHE A 85 7.65 -5.69 7.93
C PHE A 85 7.42 -5.29 9.38
N GLU A 86 8.22 -4.35 9.88
CA GLU A 86 8.15 -3.89 11.27
C GLU A 86 8.00 -2.37 11.28
N GLN A 87 6.91 -1.90 11.84
CA GLN A 87 6.72 -0.46 12.04
C GLN A 87 7.68 0.03 13.12
N LEU A 88 8.52 1.01 12.77
CA LEU A 88 9.46 1.64 13.70
C LEU A 88 8.88 2.89 14.33
N SER A 89 8.23 3.72 13.52
CA SER A 89 7.60 4.95 13.98
C SER A 89 6.43 5.32 13.11
N ALA A 90 5.52 6.09 13.68
CA ALA A 90 4.39 6.63 12.95
C ALA A 90 4.08 8.01 13.51
N ARG A 91 3.90 8.98 12.62
CA ARG A 91 3.68 10.36 13.01
C ARG A 91 2.53 10.97 12.21
N LYS A 92 1.60 11.55 12.93
CA LYS A 92 0.50 12.30 12.32
C LYS A 92 0.95 13.71 11.99
N VAL A 93 0.81 14.09 10.71
CA VAL A 93 1.02 15.47 10.27
C VAL A 93 -0.38 16.07 10.05
N SER A 94 -0.94 16.61 11.12
CA SER A 94 -2.35 16.98 11.19
C SER A 94 -2.73 18.14 10.27
N ALA A 95 -1.80 19.08 10.02
CA ALA A 95 -2.05 20.20 9.14
C ALA A 95 -2.35 19.80 7.70
N GLU A 96 -1.88 18.60 7.28
CA GLU A 96 -2.03 18.09 5.91
C GLU A 96 -2.92 16.85 5.84
N GLY A 97 -3.47 16.40 6.98
CA GLY A 97 -4.25 15.15 7.04
C GLY A 97 -3.43 13.92 6.65
N GLN A 98 -2.13 13.94 6.92
CA GLN A 98 -1.21 12.88 6.55
C GLN A 98 -0.73 12.10 7.77
N TYR A 99 -0.33 10.87 7.51
CA TYR A 99 0.28 9.98 8.49
C TYR A 99 1.56 9.41 7.87
N HIS A 100 2.68 9.67 8.53
CA HIS A 100 4.00 9.26 8.04
C HIS A 100 4.47 8.05 8.84
N ILE A 101 4.77 6.97 8.14
CA ILE A 101 5.21 5.71 8.72
C ILE A 101 6.63 5.43 8.28
N THR A 102 7.49 5.10 9.25
CA THR A 102 8.81 4.51 8.99
C THR A 102 8.77 3.06 9.43
N ALA A 103 9.19 2.16 8.55
CA ALA A 103 9.18 0.74 8.81
C ALA A 103 10.50 0.10 8.39
N ARG A 104 10.85 -0.98 9.07
CA ARG A 104 11.95 -1.84 8.66
C ARG A 104 11.40 -2.98 7.83
N TRP A 105 11.90 -3.11 6.62
CA TRP A 105 11.48 -4.12 5.68
C TRP A 105 12.62 -5.08 5.40
N THR A 106 12.42 -6.35 5.71
CA THR A 106 13.37 -7.41 5.44
C THR A 106 12.92 -8.19 4.22
N ILE A 107 13.82 -8.35 3.27
CA ILE A 107 13.58 -9.05 2.02
C ILE A 107 14.71 -10.05 1.75
N GLN A 108 14.43 -11.00 0.87
CA GLN A 108 15.46 -11.87 0.30
C GLN A 108 15.63 -11.54 -1.17
N ALA A 109 16.78 -10.97 -1.51
CA ALA A 109 17.14 -10.63 -2.88
C ALA A 109 18.35 -11.48 -3.30
N GLY A 110 18.18 -12.27 -4.35
CA GLY A 110 19.26 -13.17 -4.81
C GLY A 110 19.68 -14.20 -3.78
N GLY A 111 18.75 -14.66 -2.93
CA GLY A 111 19.03 -15.65 -1.88
C GLY A 111 19.70 -15.10 -0.64
N LYS A 112 19.90 -13.78 -0.55
CA LYS A 112 20.51 -13.11 0.61
C LYS A 112 19.52 -12.20 1.30
N PRO A 113 19.49 -12.17 2.65
CA PRO A 113 18.66 -11.23 3.35
C PRO A 113 19.21 -9.81 3.18
N ALA A 114 18.29 -8.86 3.00
CA ALA A 114 18.59 -7.44 2.97
C ALA A 114 17.56 -6.70 3.79
N VAL A 115 17.97 -5.64 4.47
CA VAL A 115 17.10 -4.80 5.27
C VAL A 115 17.04 -3.41 4.67
N ARG A 116 15.85 -2.88 4.52
CA ARG A 116 15.64 -1.52 4.03
C ARG A 116 14.63 -0.80 4.89
N ASP A 117 14.83 0.47 5.08
CA ASP A 117 13.81 1.32 5.68
C ASP A 117 12.81 1.73 4.61
N LEU A 118 11.53 1.62 4.94
CA LEU A 118 10.44 2.11 4.11
C LEU A 118 9.84 3.35 4.73
N TYR A 119 9.54 4.31 3.88
CA TYR A 119 8.84 5.55 4.24
C TYR A 119 7.51 5.57 3.51
N ILE A 120 6.43 5.45 4.26
CA ILE A 120 5.08 5.36 3.71
C ILE A 120 4.29 6.56 4.17
N VAL A 121 3.63 7.24 3.23
CA VAL A 121 2.75 8.36 3.54
C VAL A 121 1.32 7.95 3.22
N LEU A 122 0.45 8.06 4.21
CA LEU A 122 -0.99 7.91 4.07
C LEU A 122 -1.66 9.28 4.17
N ARG A 123 -2.77 9.46 3.45
CA ARG A 123 -3.59 10.67 3.53
C ARG A 123 -5.02 10.30 3.91
N ASN A 124 -5.57 11.06 4.84
CA ASN A 124 -6.99 10.97 5.17
C ASN A 124 -7.77 11.88 4.22
N LYS A 125 -8.75 11.28 3.56
CA LYS A 125 -9.71 12.00 2.72
C LYS A 125 -11.08 11.36 2.92
N ASP A 126 -12.05 12.15 3.33
CA ASP A 126 -13.43 11.69 3.54
C ASP A 126 -13.52 10.50 4.51
N ASN A 127 -12.77 10.57 5.61
CA ASN A 127 -12.70 9.53 6.66
C ASN A 127 -12.14 8.18 6.19
N THR A 128 -11.42 8.18 5.07
CA THR A 128 -10.69 7.00 4.60
C THR A 128 -9.22 7.34 4.42
N TRP A 129 -8.36 6.34 4.55
CA TRP A 129 -6.92 6.50 4.40
C TRP A 129 -6.48 5.89 3.09
N SER A 130 -5.69 6.64 2.31
CA SER A 130 -5.12 6.16 1.06
C SER A 130 -3.61 6.31 1.05
N ILE A 131 -2.94 5.45 0.32
CA ILE A 131 -1.50 5.51 0.15
C ILE A 131 -1.16 6.64 -0.83
N VAL A 132 -0.25 7.53 -0.42
CA VAL A 132 0.24 8.65 -1.24
C VAL A 132 1.62 8.35 -1.80
N SER A 133 2.50 7.76 -0.99
CA SER A 133 3.84 7.41 -1.42
C SER A 133 4.41 6.25 -0.64
N VAL A 134 5.26 5.48 -1.31
CA VAL A 134 6.08 4.44 -0.70
C VAL A 134 7.49 4.59 -1.27
N ARG A 135 8.45 4.79 -0.39
CA ARG A 135 9.86 4.92 -0.78
C ARG A 135 10.71 4.03 0.09
N SER A 136 11.69 3.38 -0.50
CA SER A 136 12.73 2.70 0.27
C SER A 136 13.99 3.54 0.32
N ALA A 137 14.73 3.43 1.42
CA ALA A 137 16.04 4.01 1.49
C ALA A 137 16.96 3.35 0.46
N SER A 138 17.85 4.14 -0.15
CA SER A 138 18.95 3.59 -0.91
C SER A 138 19.99 3.02 0.05
N GLN A 139 20.55 1.91 -0.32
CA GLN A 139 21.71 1.40 0.42
C GLN A 139 22.95 2.21 0.12
#